data_a4dee62efd8c05dd60986ddac2aac6f5
#
_entry.id   a4dee62efd8c05dd60986ddac2aac6f5
#
_cell.length_a   1.000
_cell.length_b   1.000
_cell.length_c   1.000
_cell.angle_alpha   90.00
_cell.angle_beta   90.00
_cell.angle_gamma   90.00
#
_symmetry.space_group_name_H-M   'P 1'
#
loop_
_entity.id
_entity.type
_entity.pdbx_description
1 polymer ?
#
loop_
_entity_poly.entity_id
_entity_poly.type
_entity_poly.pdbx_seq_one_letter_code
_entity_poly.pdbx_strand_id
1 'polypeptide(L)'
;VTVRAAVLLVLLNLPGPALAQAYQCTPPGRMEPLRPVQPDEPARRVPVARYTLAASWSPEYCRNPRDRGSMQCSGANGRFGFVLHGLWPDARQGPPPQWCAVNPRPSPELIRRNLCMTPVPWLLQHEWAKHGSCMVKTPEAYFRVSGILWRSLRWPDADRLSRQQGLTVGDLRRAFLAMNPDWRRDQVGVLLGRNGWLREVQLCYGRDFLPQACPRGKLGPSDSAALKIWRGL
;
A
#
# COMPACT_ATOMS: atom_id res chain seq x y z
N VAL A 1 26.04 -56.88 21.72
CA VAL A 1 25.53 -55.57 22.22
C VAL A 1 25.34 -54.66 21.01
N THR A 2 24.09 -54.54 20.56
CA THR A 2 23.68 -53.69 19.42
C THR A 2 23.19 -52.34 19.93
N VAL A 3 23.94 -51.29 19.67
CA VAL A 3 23.55 -49.89 19.96
C VAL A 3 22.65 -49.40 18.84
N ARG A 4 21.36 -49.14 19.15
CA ARG A 4 20.43 -48.47 18.27
C ARG A 4 20.59 -46.97 18.41
N ALA A 5 21.11 -46.30 17.38
CA ALA A 5 21.12 -44.85 17.29
C ALA A 5 19.72 -44.33 16.95
N ALA A 6 19.14 -43.59 17.87
CA ALA A 6 17.87 -42.86 17.62
C ALA A 6 18.21 -41.53 16.94
N VAL A 7 17.81 -41.39 15.66
CA VAL A 7 17.86 -40.10 14.93
C VAL A 7 16.69 -39.24 15.36
N LEU A 8 16.96 -38.19 16.14
CA LEU A 8 15.98 -37.17 16.49
C LEU A 8 15.80 -36.24 15.28
N LEU A 9 14.67 -36.35 14.57
CA LEU A 9 14.26 -35.39 13.55
C LEU A 9 13.78 -34.11 14.27
N VAL A 10 14.63 -33.09 14.29
CA VAL A 10 14.21 -31.74 14.70
C VAL A 10 13.44 -31.10 13.53
N LEU A 11 12.12 -31.08 13.62
CA LEU A 11 11.26 -30.32 12.72
C LEU A 11 11.47 -28.81 13.00
N LEU A 12 12.29 -28.18 12.18
CA LEU A 12 12.42 -26.72 12.13
C LEU A 12 11.11 -26.15 11.63
N ASN A 13 10.29 -25.65 12.56
CA ASN A 13 9.15 -24.80 12.25
C ASN A 13 9.69 -23.45 11.74
N LEU A 14 9.93 -23.35 10.43
CA LEU A 14 10.16 -22.06 9.79
C LEU A 14 8.85 -21.27 9.85
N PRO A 15 8.83 -20.06 10.46
CA PRO A 15 7.66 -19.22 10.40
C PRO A 15 7.40 -18.88 8.93
N GLY A 16 6.25 -19.31 8.42
CA GLY A 16 5.80 -18.94 7.08
C GLY A 16 5.72 -17.41 6.95
N PRO A 17 5.91 -16.85 5.75
CA PRO A 17 5.83 -15.41 5.55
C PRO A 17 4.46 -14.91 6.00
N ALA A 18 4.42 -14.04 7.02
CA ALA A 18 3.21 -13.35 7.43
C ALA A 18 2.75 -12.45 6.29
N LEU A 19 1.72 -12.86 5.56
CA LEU A 19 1.12 -12.06 4.49
C LEU A 19 0.29 -10.93 5.13
N ALA A 20 0.96 -9.82 5.46
CA ALA A 20 0.32 -8.66 6.07
C ALA A 20 -0.46 -7.79 5.05
N GLN A 21 -0.55 -8.19 3.80
CA GLN A 21 -1.21 -7.43 2.73
C GLN A 21 -2.68 -7.81 2.59
N ALA A 22 -2.96 -8.98 2.07
CA ALA A 22 -4.32 -9.49 1.95
C ALA A 22 -4.35 -10.98 2.30
N TYR A 23 -5.20 -11.32 3.24
CA TYR A 23 -5.38 -12.72 3.64
C TYR A 23 -6.62 -13.29 2.96
N GLN A 24 -6.44 -14.40 2.22
CA GLN A 24 -7.52 -15.10 1.50
C GLN A 24 -8.36 -14.19 0.59
N CYS A 25 -7.73 -13.26 -0.12
CA CYS A 25 -8.46 -12.37 -1.01
C CYS A 25 -9.02 -13.12 -2.22
N THR A 26 -10.34 -13.06 -2.36
CA THR A 26 -11.07 -13.59 -3.52
C THR A 26 -11.83 -12.46 -4.20
N PRO A 27 -11.37 -11.98 -5.38
CA PRO A 27 -12.11 -10.99 -6.14
C PRO A 27 -13.52 -11.51 -6.51
N PRO A 28 -14.54 -10.63 -6.61
CA PRO A 28 -15.86 -11.04 -7.05
C PRO A 28 -15.81 -11.67 -8.45
N GLY A 29 -16.63 -12.67 -8.70
CA GLY A 29 -16.68 -13.39 -9.99
C GLY A 29 -17.09 -12.49 -11.15
N ARG A 30 -17.94 -11.47 -10.87
CA ARG A 30 -18.38 -10.46 -11.84
C ARG A 30 -18.20 -9.07 -11.25
N MET A 31 -17.81 -8.14 -12.11
CA MET A 31 -17.72 -6.72 -11.75
C MET A 31 -19.01 -6.00 -12.14
N GLU A 32 -19.49 -5.14 -11.26
CA GLU A 32 -20.50 -4.15 -11.61
C GLU A 32 -19.96 -3.18 -12.66
N PRO A 33 -20.84 -2.58 -13.49
CA PRO A 33 -20.43 -1.54 -14.42
C PRO A 33 -19.71 -0.39 -13.71
N LEU A 34 -18.54 -0.05 -14.22
CA LEU A 34 -17.70 0.98 -13.63
C LEU A 34 -18.26 2.37 -13.98
N ARG A 35 -18.51 3.18 -12.97
CA ARG A 35 -18.90 4.58 -13.18
C ARG A 35 -17.69 5.39 -13.63
N PRO A 36 -17.85 6.35 -14.55
CA PRO A 36 -16.78 7.25 -14.94
C PRO A 36 -16.24 8.05 -13.74
N VAL A 37 -14.92 8.14 -13.63
CA VAL A 37 -14.27 9.05 -12.70
C VAL A 37 -14.20 10.42 -13.34
N GLN A 38 -14.57 11.44 -12.61
CA GLN A 38 -14.48 12.84 -13.02
C GLN A 38 -13.30 13.51 -12.30
N PRO A 39 -12.57 14.42 -12.97
CA PRO A 39 -11.56 15.22 -12.30
C PRO A 39 -12.14 16.02 -11.13
N ASP A 40 -11.50 15.90 -9.96
CA ASP A 40 -11.80 16.66 -8.75
C ASP A 40 -11.00 17.98 -8.67
N GLU A 41 -9.98 18.11 -9.51
CA GLU A 41 -9.11 19.28 -9.63
C GLU A 41 -8.72 19.52 -11.11
N PRO A 42 -8.25 20.71 -11.48
CA PRO A 42 -7.74 20.98 -12.82
C PRO A 42 -6.56 20.07 -13.20
N ALA A 43 -6.48 19.71 -14.46
CA ALA A 43 -5.35 18.99 -15.02
C ALA A 43 -4.04 19.77 -14.86
N ARG A 44 -2.97 19.06 -14.48
CA ARG A 44 -1.64 19.65 -14.33
C ARG A 44 -0.58 18.78 -15.00
N ARG A 45 0.07 19.31 -16.01
CA ARG A 45 1.14 18.64 -16.75
C ARG A 45 2.47 19.29 -16.44
N VAL A 46 3.21 18.69 -15.49
CA VAL A 46 4.56 19.09 -15.11
C VAL A 46 5.48 17.88 -15.18
N PRO A 47 6.80 18.10 -15.39
CA PRO A 47 7.76 17.00 -15.47
C PRO A 47 7.76 16.15 -14.19
N VAL A 48 7.69 14.82 -14.36
CA VAL A 48 7.82 13.86 -13.26
C VAL A 48 9.28 13.78 -12.83
N ALA A 49 9.52 14.04 -11.56
CA ALA A 49 10.86 13.98 -10.96
C ALA A 49 11.11 12.72 -10.12
N ARG A 50 10.05 12.14 -9.56
CA ARG A 50 10.10 10.96 -8.67
C ARG A 50 8.70 10.34 -8.56
N TYR A 51 8.61 9.27 -7.77
CA TYR A 51 7.32 8.63 -7.49
C TYR A 51 7.14 8.39 -6.00
N THR A 52 5.89 8.32 -5.57
CA THR A 52 5.48 7.90 -4.22
C THR A 52 4.52 6.73 -4.35
N LEU A 53 4.86 5.58 -3.74
CA LEU A 53 3.91 4.49 -3.53
C LEU A 53 3.27 4.70 -2.16
N ALA A 54 1.95 4.82 -2.13
CA ALA A 54 1.17 5.00 -0.92
C ALA A 54 0.46 3.70 -0.54
N ALA A 55 0.61 3.28 0.71
CA ALA A 55 -0.02 2.09 1.26
C ALA A 55 -0.89 2.45 2.45
N SER A 56 -2.20 2.36 2.30
CA SER A 56 -3.17 2.65 3.36
C SER A 56 -3.35 1.46 4.30
N TRP A 57 -3.56 1.76 5.59
CA TRP A 57 -3.92 0.77 6.59
C TRP A 57 -5.44 0.55 6.60
N SER A 58 -5.90 -0.56 6.02
CA SER A 58 -7.33 -0.87 5.84
C SER A 58 -8.15 -0.82 7.13
N PRO A 59 -7.71 -1.41 8.27
CA PRO A 59 -8.53 -1.36 9.47
C PRO A 59 -8.85 0.07 9.95
N GLU A 60 -7.93 1.03 9.80
CA GLU A 60 -8.21 2.43 10.13
C GLU A 60 -9.22 3.06 9.17
N TYR A 61 -9.11 2.79 7.88
CA TYR A 61 -10.10 3.21 6.88
C TYR A 61 -11.48 2.65 7.21
N CYS A 62 -11.57 1.37 7.58
CA CYS A 62 -12.82 0.67 7.89
C CYS A 62 -13.47 1.08 9.22
N ARG A 63 -12.86 1.96 10.01
CA ARG A 63 -13.52 2.58 11.18
C ARG A 63 -14.71 3.43 10.79
N ASN A 64 -14.73 3.97 9.57
CA ASN A 64 -15.86 4.71 9.07
C ASN A 64 -17.06 3.76 8.84
N PRO A 65 -18.19 3.96 9.53
CA PRO A 65 -19.36 3.08 9.38
C PRO A 65 -19.91 3.01 7.95
N ARG A 66 -19.75 4.06 7.15
CA ARG A 66 -20.22 4.12 5.76
C ARG A 66 -19.53 3.12 4.84
N ASP A 67 -18.31 2.70 5.18
CA ASP A 67 -17.49 1.83 4.35
C ASP A 67 -17.59 0.35 4.74
N ARG A 68 -18.30 0.02 5.83
CA ARG A 68 -18.39 -1.36 6.38
C ARG A 68 -18.90 -2.39 5.39
N GLY A 69 -19.78 -2.02 4.48
CA GLY A 69 -20.31 -2.91 3.43
C GLY A 69 -19.42 -3.05 2.20
N SER A 70 -18.31 -2.29 2.12
CA SER A 70 -17.41 -2.34 0.98
C SER A 70 -16.62 -3.65 0.91
N MET A 71 -16.10 -3.99 -0.27
CA MET A 71 -15.20 -5.14 -0.44
C MET A 71 -14.03 -5.08 0.54
N GLN A 72 -13.48 -3.89 0.79
CA GLN A 72 -12.33 -3.68 1.67
C GLN A 72 -12.64 -3.97 3.14
N CYS A 73 -13.88 -3.73 3.58
CA CYS A 73 -14.20 -3.69 5.01
C CYS A 73 -15.15 -4.79 5.48
N SER A 74 -15.92 -5.40 4.58
CA SER A 74 -16.96 -6.39 4.94
C SER A 74 -16.41 -7.76 5.36
N GLY A 75 -15.18 -8.06 5.00
CA GLY A 75 -14.59 -9.40 5.19
C GLY A 75 -15.05 -10.45 4.19
N ALA A 76 -16.08 -10.18 3.37
CA ALA A 76 -16.65 -11.16 2.43
C ALA A 76 -15.67 -11.60 1.34
N ASN A 77 -14.74 -10.73 0.94
CA ASN A 77 -13.77 -11.00 -0.11
C ASN A 77 -12.34 -11.18 0.40
N GLY A 78 -12.15 -11.24 1.70
CA GLY A 78 -10.85 -11.36 2.36
C GLY A 78 -10.67 -10.35 3.49
N ARG A 79 -9.53 -10.46 4.18
CA ARG A 79 -9.12 -9.52 5.24
C ARG A 79 -7.92 -8.73 4.74
N PHE A 80 -8.02 -7.42 4.82
CA PHE A 80 -7.01 -6.51 4.28
C PHE A 80 -6.27 -5.80 5.42
N GLY A 81 -4.95 -5.90 5.37
CA GLY A 81 -4.02 -5.10 6.18
C GLY A 81 -3.60 -3.82 5.44
N PHE A 82 -2.34 -3.75 5.04
CA PHE A 82 -1.91 -2.74 4.08
C PHE A 82 -2.48 -3.05 2.70
N VAL A 83 -3.00 -2.02 2.03
CA VAL A 83 -3.45 -2.07 0.64
C VAL A 83 -2.79 -0.95 -0.15
N LEU A 84 -2.54 -1.17 -1.42
CA LEU A 84 -2.03 -0.10 -2.27
C LEU A 84 -3.12 0.96 -2.45
N HIS A 85 -2.82 2.18 -1.98
CA HIS A 85 -3.63 3.35 -2.30
C HIS A 85 -3.37 3.75 -3.75
N GLY A 86 -2.12 4.04 -4.09
CA GLY A 86 -1.72 4.37 -5.44
C GLY A 86 -0.21 4.49 -5.60
N LEU A 87 0.20 4.66 -6.85
CA LEU A 87 1.54 5.06 -7.25
C LEU A 87 1.45 6.44 -7.91
N TRP A 88 2.05 7.44 -7.29
CA TRP A 88 1.86 8.83 -7.66
C TRP A 88 3.12 9.45 -8.24
N PRO A 89 3.04 10.13 -9.39
CA PRO A 89 4.14 10.94 -9.88
C PRO A 89 4.26 12.22 -9.05
N ASP A 90 5.49 12.62 -8.75
CA ASP A 90 5.79 13.87 -8.05
C ASP A 90 6.62 14.80 -8.92
N ALA A 91 6.35 16.09 -8.83
CA ALA A 91 7.19 17.13 -9.40
C ALA A 91 8.46 17.35 -8.54
N ARG A 92 9.47 18.02 -9.12
CA ARG A 92 10.66 18.43 -8.35
C ARG A 92 10.28 19.44 -7.26
N GLN A 93 9.42 20.38 -7.60
CA GLN A 93 8.90 21.43 -6.73
C GLN A 93 7.43 21.70 -7.07
N GLY A 94 6.67 22.19 -6.09
CA GLY A 94 5.26 22.52 -6.26
C GLY A 94 4.34 21.31 -6.34
N PRO A 95 3.08 21.52 -6.75
CA PRO A 95 2.07 20.49 -6.83
C PRO A 95 2.41 19.42 -7.87
N PRO A 96 2.07 18.13 -7.62
CA PRO A 96 2.36 17.04 -8.53
C PRO A 96 1.55 17.13 -9.84
N PRO A 97 1.99 16.45 -10.92
CA PRO A 97 1.17 16.28 -12.11
C PRO A 97 -0.06 15.44 -11.79
N GLN A 98 -1.19 15.78 -12.41
CA GLN A 98 -2.46 15.07 -12.22
C GLN A 98 -3.37 15.25 -13.42
N TRP A 99 -4.30 14.31 -13.61
CA TRP A 99 -5.34 14.35 -14.64
C TRP A 99 -4.79 14.59 -16.05
N CYS A 100 -3.63 13.99 -16.38
CA CYS A 100 -2.95 14.23 -17.66
C CYS A 100 -3.72 13.66 -18.85
N ALA A 101 -4.46 12.55 -18.65
CA ALA A 101 -5.40 12.02 -19.61
C ALA A 101 -6.48 11.19 -18.87
N VAL A 102 -7.74 11.37 -19.25
CA VAL A 102 -8.84 10.57 -18.68
C VAL A 102 -9.16 9.30 -19.48
N ASN A 103 -8.56 9.15 -20.63
CA ASN A 103 -8.67 7.99 -21.52
C ASN A 103 -7.27 7.48 -21.88
N PRO A 104 -7.12 6.16 -22.15
CA PRO A 104 -8.14 5.12 -22.08
C PRO A 104 -8.56 4.81 -20.64
N ARG A 105 -9.80 4.31 -20.47
CA ARG A 105 -10.28 3.82 -19.15
C ARG A 105 -9.85 2.37 -18.94
N PRO A 106 -9.55 1.96 -17.68
CA PRO A 106 -9.28 0.56 -17.39
C PRO A 106 -10.54 -0.29 -17.64
N SER A 107 -10.36 -1.48 -18.22
CA SER A 107 -11.46 -2.42 -18.39
C SER A 107 -11.92 -3.00 -17.03
N PRO A 108 -13.18 -3.47 -16.90
CA PRO A 108 -13.65 -4.14 -15.69
C PRO A 108 -12.77 -5.32 -15.30
N GLU A 109 -12.28 -6.09 -16.25
CA GLU A 109 -11.39 -7.22 -15.98
C GLU A 109 -10.01 -6.78 -15.45
N LEU A 110 -9.46 -5.70 -15.98
CA LEU A 110 -8.22 -5.12 -15.46
C LEU A 110 -8.39 -4.65 -14.01
N ILE A 111 -9.50 -3.99 -13.70
CA ILE A 111 -9.86 -3.61 -12.32
C ILE A 111 -9.97 -4.85 -11.44
N ARG A 112 -10.74 -5.87 -11.86
CA ARG A 112 -10.94 -7.11 -11.10
C ARG A 112 -9.64 -7.79 -10.71
N ARG A 113 -8.68 -7.89 -11.64
CA ARG A 113 -7.36 -8.47 -11.39
C ARG A 113 -6.52 -7.74 -10.35
N ASN A 114 -6.81 -6.47 -10.09
CA ASN A 114 -6.06 -5.64 -9.16
C ASN A 114 -6.77 -5.44 -7.79
N LEU A 115 -7.97 -6.01 -7.61
CA LEU A 115 -8.76 -5.81 -6.38
C LEU A 115 -8.11 -6.37 -5.11
N CYS A 116 -7.26 -7.40 -5.21
CA CYS A 116 -6.54 -7.88 -4.03
C CYS A 116 -5.38 -6.97 -3.61
N MET A 117 -4.96 -6.08 -4.47
CA MET A 117 -3.97 -5.04 -4.18
C MET A 117 -4.64 -3.76 -3.67
N THR A 118 -5.75 -3.37 -4.33
CA THR A 118 -6.55 -2.18 -4.00
C THR A 118 -8.04 -2.58 -4.04
N PRO A 119 -8.66 -2.95 -2.89
CA PRO A 119 -9.98 -3.56 -2.86
C PRO A 119 -11.14 -2.56 -3.04
N VAL A 120 -10.94 -1.52 -3.83
CA VAL A 120 -11.93 -0.47 -4.14
C VAL A 120 -11.90 -0.19 -5.65
N PRO A 121 -12.89 -0.68 -6.42
CA PRO A 121 -12.91 -0.52 -7.87
C PRO A 121 -12.85 0.93 -8.35
N TRP A 122 -13.57 1.81 -7.68
CA TRP A 122 -13.54 3.24 -7.99
C TRP A 122 -12.15 3.85 -7.78
N LEU A 123 -11.47 3.47 -6.68
CA LEU A 123 -10.12 3.97 -6.38
C LEU A 123 -9.12 3.57 -7.45
N LEU A 124 -9.16 2.33 -7.94
CA LEU A 124 -8.31 1.89 -9.05
C LEU A 124 -8.49 2.75 -10.29
N GLN A 125 -9.75 3.10 -10.64
CA GLN A 125 -10.00 3.99 -11.77
C GLN A 125 -9.48 5.41 -11.52
N HIS A 126 -9.71 5.92 -10.32
CA HIS A 126 -9.26 7.25 -9.89
C HIS A 126 -7.73 7.37 -9.94
N GLU A 127 -7.03 6.40 -9.37
CA GLU A 127 -5.57 6.37 -9.32
C GLU A 127 -4.95 6.32 -10.71
N TRP A 128 -5.54 5.55 -11.61
CA TRP A 128 -5.13 5.60 -13.02
C TRP A 128 -5.39 6.97 -13.64
N ALA A 129 -6.61 7.48 -13.56
CA ALA A 129 -6.99 8.71 -14.25
C ALA A 129 -6.25 9.94 -13.70
N LYS A 130 -6.14 10.06 -12.38
CA LYS A 130 -5.49 11.19 -11.72
C LYS A 130 -3.97 11.14 -11.81
N HIS A 131 -3.39 9.99 -11.55
CA HIS A 131 -1.94 9.83 -11.35
C HIS A 131 -1.28 9.02 -12.47
N GLY A 132 -1.79 7.84 -12.76
CA GLY A 132 -1.20 6.93 -13.73
C GLY A 132 -1.10 7.51 -15.14
N SER A 133 -2.11 8.28 -15.54
CA SER A 133 -2.15 8.95 -16.85
C SER A 133 -1.03 9.98 -17.05
N CYS A 134 -0.40 10.43 -15.98
CA CYS A 134 0.76 11.31 -16.01
C CYS A 134 2.10 10.55 -16.04
N MET A 135 2.07 9.23 -15.89
CA MET A 135 3.26 8.38 -15.82
C MET A 135 3.46 7.56 -17.09
N VAL A 136 2.38 6.95 -17.59
CA VAL A 136 2.40 6.00 -18.70
C VAL A 136 1.18 6.17 -19.59
N LYS A 137 1.22 5.55 -20.79
CA LYS A 137 0.18 5.76 -21.81
C LYS A 137 -1.09 4.93 -21.60
N THR A 138 -1.01 3.80 -20.88
CA THR A 138 -2.14 2.87 -20.73
C THR A 138 -2.36 2.43 -19.29
N PRO A 139 -3.60 2.13 -18.89
CA PRO A 139 -3.89 1.62 -17.54
C PRO A 139 -3.20 0.29 -17.25
N GLU A 140 -3.03 -0.59 -18.26
CA GLU A 140 -2.30 -1.84 -18.10
C GLU A 140 -0.84 -1.62 -17.69
N ALA A 141 -0.19 -0.63 -18.31
CA ALA A 141 1.19 -0.27 -17.97
C ALA A 141 1.27 0.28 -16.53
N TYR A 142 0.32 1.13 -16.13
CA TYR A 142 0.26 1.67 -14.78
C TYR A 142 0.09 0.56 -13.72
N PHE A 143 -0.91 -0.31 -13.88
CA PHE A 143 -1.15 -1.38 -12.93
C PHE A 143 -0.06 -2.44 -12.91
N ARG A 144 0.61 -2.66 -14.03
CA ARG A 144 1.80 -3.53 -14.09
C ARG A 144 2.94 -2.97 -13.24
N VAL A 145 3.30 -1.70 -13.42
CA VAL A 145 4.37 -1.05 -12.65
C VAL A 145 4.01 -1.00 -11.17
N SER A 146 2.82 -0.50 -10.83
CA SER A 146 2.33 -0.44 -9.46
C SER A 146 2.32 -1.82 -8.79
N GLY A 147 1.87 -2.85 -9.52
CA GLY A 147 1.84 -4.22 -9.02
C GLY A 147 3.22 -4.86 -8.84
N ILE A 148 4.20 -4.54 -9.69
CA ILE A 148 5.59 -4.99 -9.51
C ILE A 148 6.15 -4.39 -8.22
N LEU A 149 6.07 -3.07 -8.07
CA LEU A 149 6.56 -2.38 -6.88
C LEU A 149 5.85 -2.87 -5.61
N TRP A 150 4.53 -3.02 -5.66
CA TRP A 150 3.75 -3.52 -4.53
C TRP A 150 4.19 -4.91 -4.08
N ARG A 151 4.36 -5.83 -5.02
CA ARG A 151 4.75 -7.22 -4.71
C ARG A 151 6.22 -7.39 -4.32
N SER A 152 7.09 -6.42 -4.64
CA SER A 152 8.48 -6.42 -4.18
C SER A 152 8.62 -6.09 -2.69
N LEU A 153 7.57 -5.52 -2.07
CA LEU A 153 7.60 -5.08 -0.68
C LEU A 153 7.12 -6.19 0.27
N ARG A 154 7.74 -6.24 1.44
CA ARG A 154 7.32 -7.08 2.57
C ARG A 154 6.81 -6.17 3.69
N TRP A 155 5.56 -6.35 4.09
CA TRP A 155 4.94 -5.51 5.10
C TRP A 155 5.08 -6.12 6.48
N PRO A 156 5.42 -5.32 7.52
CA PRO A 156 5.48 -5.82 8.89
C PRO A 156 4.09 -6.24 9.39
N ASP A 157 4.09 -7.16 10.34
CA ASP A 157 2.88 -7.55 11.06
C ASP A 157 2.42 -6.38 11.95
N ALA A 158 1.54 -5.56 11.38
CA ALA A 158 1.00 -4.38 12.05
C ALA A 158 0.08 -4.75 13.22
N ASP A 159 -0.58 -5.92 13.19
CA ASP A 159 -1.37 -6.41 14.33
C ASP A 159 -0.46 -6.71 15.52
N ARG A 160 0.65 -7.39 15.32
CA ARG A 160 1.66 -7.63 16.36
C ARG A 160 2.24 -6.32 16.89
N LEU A 161 2.62 -5.38 16.00
CA LEU A 161 3.13 -4.08 16.41
C LEU A 161 2.13 -3.32 17.28
N SER A 162 0.84 -3.40 16.96
CA SER A 162 -0.22 -2.69 17.69
C SER A 162 -0.33 -3.08 19.17
N ARG A 163 0.27 -4.20 19.57
CA ARG A 163 0.27 -4.71 20.96
C ARG A 163 1.44 -4.20 21.79
N GLN A 164 2.40 -3.52 21.18
CA GLN A 164 3.55 -2.96 21.89
C GLN A 164 3.14 -1.72 22.70
N GLN A 165 3.56 -1.67 23.96
CA GLN A 165 3.44 -0.47 24.77
C GLN A 165 4.42 0.58 24.27
N GLY A 166 3.99 1.84 24.25
CA GLY A 166 4.84 2.94 23.84
C GLY A 166 5.26 2.88 22.36
N LEU A 167 4.48 2.21 21.50
CA LEU A 167 4.77 2.10 20.07
C LEU A 167 4.99 3.47 19.44
N THR A 168 6.03 3.59 18.63
CA THR A 168 6.43 4.83 17.96
C THR A 168 6.45 4.67 16.45
N VAL A 169 6.49 5.80 15.73
CA VAL A 169 6.70 5.85 14.28
C VAL A 169 8.02 5.17 13.90
N GLY A 170 9.07 5.34 14.71
CA GLY A 170 10.36 4.69 14.52
C GLY A 170 10.29 3.17 14.62
N ASP A 171 9.42 2.61 15.46
CA ASP A 171 9.22 1.17 15.56
C ASP A 171 8.65 0.59 14.26
N LEU A 172 7.63 1.25 13.69
CA LEU A 172 7.06 0.84 12.41
C LEU A 172 8.09 0.91 11.28
N ARG A 173 8.88 2.00 11.20
CA ARG A 173 9.95 2.13 10.21
C ARG A 173 10.99 1.03 10.37
N ARG A 174 11.48 0.77 11.58
CA ARG A 174 12.43 -0.31 11.85
C ARG A 174 11.89 -1.69 11.45
N ALA A 175 10.64 -1.96 11.77
CA ALA A 175 10.00 -3.22 11.41
C ALA A 175 9.88 -3.38 9.88
N PHE A 176 9.58 -2.31 9.15
CA PHE A 176 9.57 -2.32 7.69
C PHE A 176 10.97 -2.55 7.11
N LEU A 177 11.97 -1.84 7.60
CA LEU A 177 13.37 -1.96 7.12
C LEU A 177 13.96 -3.34 7.39
N ALA A 178 13.62 -3.96 8.50
CA ALA A 178 14.07 -5.33 8.82
C ALA A 178 13.59 -6.36 7.78
N MET A 179 12.46 -6.11 7.13
CA MET A 179 11.90 -6.97 6.07
C MET A 179 12.31 -6.55 4.66
N ASN A 180 12.83 -5.33 4.51
CA ASN A 180 13.20 -4.72 3.23
C ASN A 180 14.60 -4.09 3.36
N PRO A 181 15.67 -4.88 3.34
CA PRO A 181 17.03 -4.42 3.67
C PRO A 181 17.60 -3.40 2.69
N ASP A 182 17.07 -3.33 1.46
CA ASP A 182 17.48 -2.34 0.45
C ASP A 182 16.92 -0.94 0.71
N TRP A 183 16.02 -0.80 1.70
CA TRP A 183 15.41 0.47 2.05
C TRP A 183 16.15 1.15 3.20
N ARG A 184 16.11 2.49 3.19
CA ARG A 184 16.63 3.34 4.28
C ARG A 184 15.50 4.15 4.92
N ARG A 185 15.75 4.59 6.14
CA ARG A 185 14.78 5.31 6.98
C ARG A 185 14.23 6.58 6.31
N ASP A 186 15.07 7.32 5.62
CA ASP A 186 14.72 8.55 4.90
C ASP A 186 13.89 8.33 3.63
N GLN A 187 13.63 7.09 3.29
CA GLN A 187 12.84 6.67 2.12
C GLN A 187 11.41 6.22 2.50
N VAL A 188 11.11 6.15 3.82
CA VAL A 188 9.86 5.62 4.35
C VAL A 188 9.12 6.70 5.14
N GLY A 189 8.08 7.25 4.55
CA GLY A 189 7.16 8.18 5.19
C GLY A 189 6.06 7.43 5.95
N VAL A 190 5.62 8.01 7.07
CA VAL A 190 4.48 7.48 7.86
C VAL A 190 3.49 8.59 8.09
N LEU A 191 2.26 8.41 7.66
CA LEU A 191 1.19 9.39 7.84
C LEU A 191 0.23 8.92 8.92
N LEU A 192 -0.03 9.81 9.86
CA LEU A 192 -0.96 9.58 10.94
C LEU A 192 -2.27 10.34 10.69
N GLY A 193 -3.36 9.72 11.04
CA GLY A 193 -4.64 10.36 11.21
C GLY A 193 -4.75 11.11 12.54
N ARG A 194 -5.95 11.52 12.89
CA ARG A 194 -6.23 12.18 14.17
C ARG A 194 -5.79 11.29 15.34
N ASN A 195 -5.26 11.91 16.39
CA ASN A 195 -4.85 11.23 17.63
C ASN A 195 -3.76 10.16 17.47
N GLY A 196 -2.93 10.25 16.40
CA GLY A 196 -1.78 9.37 16.21
C GLY A 196 -2.09 7.99 15.64
N TRP A 197 -3.26 7.78 15.01
CA TRP A 197 -3.60 6.52 14.36
C TRP A 197 -2.88 6.35 13.02
N LEU A 198 -2.31 5.18 12.77
CA LEU A 198 -1.70 4.86 11.47
C LEU A 198 -2.74 4.96 10.37
N ARG A 199 -2.48 5.83 9.41
CA ARG A 199 -3.31 5.97 8.22
C ARG A 199 -2.65 5.37 6.98
N GLU A 200 -1.38 5.71 6.75
CA GLU A 200 -0.69 5.38 5.51
C GLU A 200 0.83 5.33 5.69
N VAL A 201 1.48 4.47 4.92
CA VAL A 201 2.93 4.48 4.71
C VAL A 201 3.21 4.94 3.29
N GLN A 202 4.15 5.86 3.12
CA GLN A 202 4.58 6.37 1.81
C GLN A 202 6.02 5.98 1.54
N LEU A 203 6.24 5.36 0.39
CA LEU A 203 7.56 4.89 -0.05
C LEU A 203 8.02 5.72 -1.24
N CYS A 204 9.18 6.33 -1.14
CA CYS A 204 9.68 7.24 -2.15
C CYS A 204 10.64 6.57 -3.10
N TYR A 205 10.39 6.75 -4.41
CA TYR A 205 11.17 6.18 -5.50
C TYR A 205 11.74 7.25 -6.42
N GLY A 206 12.92 7.00 -6.96
CA GLY A 206 13.47 7.75 -8.07
C GLY A 206 12.70 7.52 -9.39
N ARG A 207 13.13 8.19 -10.46
CA ARG A 207 12.58 7.98 -11.80
C ARG A 207 12.85 6.58 -12.37
N ASP A 208 13.86 5.93 -11.86
CA ASP A 208 14.28 4.55 -12.14
C ASP A 208 13.53 3.49 -11.32
N PHE A 209 12.57 3.92 -10.49
CA PHE A 209 11.84 3.10 -9.54
C PHE A 209 12.71 2.41 -8.47
N LEU A 210 13.91 2.93 -8.21
CA LEU A 210 14.71 2.55 -7.05
C LEU A 210 14.37 3.40 -5.83
N PRO A 211 14.52 2.87 -4.59
CA PRO A 211 14.27 3.63 -3.36
C PRO A 211 15.09 4.92 -3.30
N GLN A 212 14.44 6.05 -3.03
CA GLN A 212 15.05 7.38 -2.94
C GLN A 212 14.59 8.11 -1.69
N ALA A 213 15.44 8.99 -1.15
CA ALA A 213 15.07 9.83 0.00
C ALA A 213 13.78 10.62 -0.26
N CYS A 214 12.86 10.56 0.69
CA CYS A 214 11.61 11.30 0.62
C CYS A 214 11.84 12.80 0.79
N PRO A 215 11.06 13.65 0.11
CA PRO A 215 10.94 15.05 0.50
C PRO A 215 10.51 15.17 1.97
N ARG A 216 11.00 16.19 2.67
CA ARG A 216 10.72 16.39 4.11
C ARG A 216 9.22 16.31 4.43
N GLY A 217 8.38 16.92 3.60
CA GLY A 217 6.91 16.91 3.79
C GLY A 217 6.23 15.54 3.67
N LYS A 218 6.93 14.53 3.13
CA LYS A 218 6.41 13.16 2.99
C LYS A 218 6.90 12.19 4.07
N LEU A 219 7.91 12.57 4.86
CA LEU A 219 8.41 11.70 5.93
C LEU A 219 7.41 11.53 7.07
N GLY A 220 6.53 12.52 7.29
CA GLY A 220 5.61 12.53 8.42
C GLY A 220 6.32 12.84 9.74
N PRO A 221 5.76 12.41 10.89
CA PRO A 221 6.31 12.70 12.20
C PRO A 221 7.69 12.10 12.46
N SER A 222 8.38 12.63 13.48
CA SER A 222 9.66 12.08 13.95
C SER A 222 9.49 10.64 14.46
N ASP A 223 10.59 9.91 14.54
CA ASP A 223 10.57 8.53 15.02
C ASP A 223 10.16 8.38 16.48
N SER A 224 10.34 9.41 17.31
CA SER A 224 9.89 9.44 18.70
C SER A 224 8.38 9.69 18.84
N ALA A 225 7.69 10.08 17.76
CA ALA A 225 6.26 10.34 17.82
C ALA A 225 5.48 9.05 18.15
N ALA A 226 4.52 9.16 19.05
CA ALA A 226 3.66 8.04 19.43
C ALA A 226 2.82 7.58 18.23
N LEU A 227 2.72 6.28 18.07
CA LEU A 227 1.96 5.61 17.01
C LEU A 227 0.88 4.71 17.62
N LYS A 228 -0.31 4.77 17.06
CA LYS A 228 -1.39 3.83 17.35
C LYS A 228 -1.78 3.09 16.07
N ILE A 229 -2.01 1.80 16.15
CA ILE A 229 -2.46 0.98 15.02
C ILE A 229 -3.81 0.36 15.38
N TRP A 230 -4.85 0.75 14.63
CA TRP A 230 -6.18 0.16 14.78
C TRP A 230 -6.19 -1.24 14.15
N ARG A 231 -6.67 -2.24 14.88
CA ARG A 231 -6.66 -3.65 14.44
C ARG A 231 -7.94 -4.08 13.72
N GLY A 232 -8.94 -3.24 13.73
CA GLY A 232 -10.28 -3.60 13.30
C GLY A 232 -11.12 -4.20 14.44
N LEU A 233 -12.36 -4.51 14.13
CA LEU A 233 -13.30 -5.19 15.01
C LEU A 233 -13.27 -6.68 14.73
#